data_e3d364fbb337e01c4f3589a4a8ba9620
#
_entry.id   e3d364fbb337e01c4f3589a4a8ba9620
#
_cell.length_a   1.000
_cell.length_b   1.000
_cell.length_c   1.000
_cell.angle_alpha   90.00
_cell.angle_beta   90.00
_cell.angle_gamma   90.00
#
_symmetry.space_group_name_H-M   'P 1'
#
loop_
_entity.id
_entity.type
_entity.pdbx_description
1 polymer ?
#
loop_
_entity_poly.entity_id
_entity_poly.type
_entity_poly.pdbx_seq_one_letter_code
_entity_poly.pdbx_strand_id
1 'polypeptide(L)'
;MKKIISATLLLAISIFANGLFAQQISKDQMKIFQTDNLQEFKTAFTQQEYNKCFNIKDRSYDLLSLAVRNERKNNFAFLINNTTDVNRVCGNNTPLIVAATYGRIDMAKALLKKGASKSVKNSNGETAKDIAIKNNHPELAKIL
;
A
#
# COMPACT_ATOMS: atom_id res chain seq x y z
N MET A 1 -46.76 18.62 6.57
CA MET A 1 -46.07 17.43 7.08
C MET A 1 -44.64 17.42 6.58
N LYS A 2 -43.68 17.59 7.44
CA LYS A 2 -42.26 17.51 7.07
C LYS A 2 -41.90 16.03 6.88
N LYS A 3 -41.52 15.65 5.66
CA LYS A 3 -40.98 14.30 5.41
C LYS A 3 -39.63 14.18 6.09
N ILE A 4 -39.57 13.42 7.16
CA ILE A 4 -38.33 13.01 7.78
C ILE A 4 -37.70 11.98 6.82
N ILE A 5 -36.77 12.41 5.98
CA ILE A 5 -35.92 11.49 5.23
C ILE A 5 -34.95 10.95 6.27
N SER A 6 -35.19 9.68 6.67
CA SER A 6 -34.40 9.02 7.66
C SER A 6 -32.92 9.01 7.25
N ALA A 7 -32.05 9.50 8.13
CA ALA A 7 -30.58 9.47 7.95
C ALA A 7 -30.02 8.03 7.72
N THR A 8 -30.82 7.03 8.02
CA THR A 8 -30.49 5.62 7.78
C THR A 8 -30.49 5.25 6.28
N LEU A 9 -31.24 5.95 5.43
CA LEU A 9 -31.25 5.66 4.00
C LEU A 9 -30.00 6.22 3.28
N LEU A 10 -29.40 7.29 3.78
CA LEU A 10 -28.16 7.86 3.23
C LEU A 10 -26.93 7.01 3.58
N LEU A 11 -26.92 6.34 4.73
CA LEU A 11 -25.87 5.40 5.11
C LEU A 11 -25.87 4.12 4.26
N ALA A 12 -27.06 3.64 3.85
CA ALA A 12 -27.17 2.44 3.01
C ALA A 12 -26.65 2.65 1.58
N ILE A 13 -26.77 3.88 1.03
CA ILE A 13 -26.30 4.20 -0.32
C ILE A 13 -24.77 4.30 -0.37
N SER A 14 -24.13 4.77 0.72
CA SER A 14 -22.67 4.85 0.79
C SER A 14 -21.98 3.47 0.89
N ILE A 15 -22.66 2.45 1.43
CA ILE A 15 -22.14 1.09 1.56
C ILE A 15 -22.12 0.37 0.20
N PHE A 16 -23.09 0.62 -0.67
CA PHE A 16 -23.14 0.00 -2.01
C PHE A 16 -22.22 0.67 -3.04
N ALA A 17 -21.90 1.95 -2.89
CA ALA A 17 -20.98 2.64 -3.79
C ALA A 17 -19.51 2.26 -3.55
N ASN A 18 -19.15 1.80 -2.35
CA ASN A 18 -17.77 1.46 -1.98
C ASN A 18 -17.33 0.06 -2.44
N GLY A 19 -18.23 -0.75 -3.00
CA GLY A 19 -17.91 -2.12 -3.43
C GLY A 19 -17.39 -2.26 -4.86
N LEU A 20 -17.54 -1.24 -5.70
CA LEU A 20 -17.27 -1.32 -7.15
C LEU A 20 -16.14 -0.41 -7.65
N PHE A 21 -15.66 0.52 -6.80
CA PHE A 21 -14.56 1.39 -7.17
C PHE A 21 -13.38 1.17 -6.23
N ALA A 22 -12.17 1.09 -6.78
CA ALA A 22 -10.96 1.07 -5.99
C ALA A 22 -10.99 2.25 -5.00
N GLN A 23 -10.88 1.94 -3.72
CA GLN A 23 -11.01 2.92 -2.65
C GLN A 23 -9.93 3.99 -2.81
N GLN A 24 -10.32 5.26 -2.72
CA GLN A 24 -9.35 6.36 -2.67
C GLN A 24 -9.01 6.67 -1.22
N ILE A 25 -7.74 6.90 -0.96
CA ILE A 25 -7.32 7.48 0.33
C ILE A 25 -7.80 8.94 0.37
N SER A 26 -8.51 9.32 1.43
CA SER A 26 -8.92 10.71 1.64
C SER A 26 -7.69 11.61 1.85
N LYS A 27 -7.88 12.92 1.65
CA LYS A 27 -6.79 13.90 1.90
C LYS A 27 -6.32 13.86 3.35
N ASP A 28 -7.24 13.69 4.30
CA ASP A 28 -6.91 13.62 5.72
C ASP A 28 -6.19 12.33 6.08
N GLN A 29 -6.63 11.18 5.57
CA GLN A 29 -5.92 9.92 5.72
C GLN A 29 -4.50 9.99 5.13
N MET A 30 -4.32 10.62 3.96
CA MET A 30 -3.01 10.79 3.36
C MET A 30 -2.11 11.71 4.21
N LYS A 31 -2.66 12.79 4.75
CA LYS A 31 -1.92 13.68 5.66
C LYS A 31 -1.44 12.93 6.90
N ILE A 32 -2.33 12.19 7.55
CA ILE A 32 -2.00 11.35 8.70
C ILE A 32 -0.96 10.28 8.33
N PHE A 33 -1.12 9.62 7.19
CA PHE A 33 -0.15 8.64 6.71
C PHE A 33 1.27 9.24 6.57
N GLN A 34 1.37 10.49 6.14
CA GLN A 34 2.65 11.18 5.95
C GLN A 34 3.32 11.60 7.27
N THR A 35 2.59 11.70 8.37
CA THR A 35 3.20 12.00 9.69
C THR A 35 4.05 10.85 10.21
N ASP A 36 3.81 9.62 9.73
CA ASP A 36 4.41 8.38 10.24
C ASP A 36 4.13 8.15 11.75
N ASN A 37 3.10 8.79 12.28
CA ASN A 37 2.63 8.62 13.65
C ASN A 37 1.68 7.41 13.72
N LEU A 38 2.16 6.33 14.32
CA LEU A 38 1.42 5.07 14.39
C LEU A 38 0.08 5.17 15.14
N GLN A 39 -0.04 6.03 16.13
CA GLN A 39 -1.30 6.21 16.86
C GLN A 39 -2.36 6.87 15.96
N GLU A 40 -1.98 7.95 15.28
CA GLU A 40 -2.86 8.60 14.31
C GLU A 40 -3.19 7.68 13.14
N PHE A 41 -2.21 6.91 12.64
CA PHE A 41 -2.43 5.92 11.58
C PHE A 41 -3.52 4.91 11.95
N LYS A 42 -3.46 4.33 13.16
CA LYS A 42 -4.45 3.35 13.65
C LYS A 42 -5.86 3.93 13.81
N THR A 43 -5.99 5.23 14.01
CA THR A 43 -7.30 5.89 14.06
C THR A 43 -7.85 6.20 12.67
N ALA A 44 -6.96 6.44 11.70
CA ALA A 44 -7.34 6.84 10.35
C ALA A 44 -7.61 5.64 9.40
N PHE A 45 -7.01 4.48 9.68
CA PHE A 45 -7.12 3.29 8.86
C PHE A 45 -7.61 2.09 9.66
N THR A 46 -8.61 1.42 9.14
CA THR A 46 -9.14 0.17 9.73
C THR A 46 -8.29 -1.04 9.33
N GLN A 47 -8.36 -2.12 10.12
CA GLN A 47 -7.67 -3.36 9.81
C GLN A 47 -8.03 -3.93 8.43
N GLN A 48 -9.27 -3.75 7.99
CA GLN A 48 -9.72 -4.18 6.67
C GLN A 48 -9.02 -3.42 5.54
N GLU A 49 -8.62 -2.16 5.79
CA GLU A 49 -7.95 -1.32 4.79
C GLU A 49 -6.47 -1.69 4.62
N TYR A 50 -5.83 -2.35 5.60
CA TYR A 50 -4.42 -2.75 5.48
C TYR A 50 -4.14 -3.67 4.29
N ASN A 51 -5.16 -4.39 3.83
CA ASN A 51 -5.07 -5.35 2.74
C ASN A 51 -5.80 -4.90 1.46
N LYS A 52 -6.13 -3.64 1.34
CA LYS A 52 -6.80 -3.09 0.14
C LYS A 52 -5.82 -2.32 -0.75
N CYS A 53 -6.12 -2.29 -2.04
CA CYS A 53 -5.46 -1.41 -2.98
C CYS A 53 -6.17 -0.05 -3.02
N PHE A 54 -5.39 1.02 -3.02
CA PHE A 54 -5.87 2.39 -3.11
C PHE A 54 -5.33 3.05 -4.38
N ASN A 55 -6.18 3.77 -5.07
CA ASN A 55 -5.77 4.58 -6.21
C ASN A 55 -5.22 5.92 -5.74
N ILE A 56 -4.00 6.22 -6.15
CA ILE A 56 -3.32 7.49 -5.87
C ILE A 56 -2.88 8.05 -7.23
N LYS A 57 -3.63 9.03 -7.73
CA LYS A 57 -3.49 9.55 -9.10
C LYS A 57 -3.68 8.41 -10.11
N ASP A 58 -2.69 8.14 -10.93
CA ASP A 58 -2.65 7.13 -12.00
C ASP A 58 -2.09 5.77 -11.57
N ARG A 59 -1.80 5.59 -10.28
CA ARG A 59 -1.19 4.36 -9.73
C ARG A 59 -1.99 3.81 -8.57
N SER A 60 -1.86 2.51 -8.37
CA SER A 60 -2.50 1.80 -7.26
C SER A 60 -1.45 1.21 -6.31
N TYR A 61 -1.69 1.33 -5.01
CA TYR A 61 -0.81 0.81 -3.96
C TYR A 61 -1.67 0.25 -2.82
N ASP A 62 -1.19 -0.79 -2.15
CA ASP A 62 -1.62 -1.07 -0.78
C ASP A 62 -0.89 -0.16 0.21
N LEU A 63 -1.33 -0.13 1.46
CA LEU A 63 -0.70 0.73 2.47
C LEU A 63 0.75 0.33 2.76
N LEU A 64 1.09 -0.96 2.66
CA LEU A 64 2.47 -1.43 2.84
C LEU A 64 3.38 -0.90 1.73
N SER A 65 2.98 -1.04 0.46
CA SER A 65 3.71 -0.47 -0.68
C SER A 65 3.84 1.05 -0.60
N LEU A 66 2.78 1.73 -0.11
CA LEU A 66 2.81 3.17 0.08
C LEU A 66 3.80 3.58 1.17
N ALA A 67 3.89 2.81 2.27
CA ALA A 67 4.88 3.04 3.32
C ALA A 67 6.32 2.83 2.81
N VAL A 68 6.55 1.81 1.98
CA VAL A 68 7.83 1.59 1.30
C VAL A 68 8.18 2.77 0.40
N ARG A 69 7.26 3.19 -0.47
CA ARG A 69 7.46 4.30 -1.40
C ARG A 69 7.87 5.59 -0.69
N ASN A 70 7.13 5.95 0.36
CA ASN A 70 7.29 7.22 1.08
C ASN A 70 8.27 7.11 2.28
N GLU A 71 8.90 5.95 2.47
CA GLU A 71 9.82 5.68 3.58
C GLU A 71 9.22 5.98 4.96
N ARG A 72 7.97 5.56 5.17
CA ARG A 72 7.26 5.69 6.44
C ARG A 72 7.60 4.48 7.32
N LYS A 73 8.66 4.60 8.11
CA LYS A 73 9.29 3.48 8.85
C LYS A 73 8.38 2.89 9.92
N ASN A 74 7.66 3.72 10.68
CA ASN A 74 6.76 3.28 11.73
C ASN A 74 5.52 2.59 11.13
N ASN A 75 4.90 3.19 10.13
CA ASN A 75 3.78 2.60 9.42
C ASN A 75 4.19 1.31 8.73
N PHE A 76 5.38 1.26 8.11
CA PHE A 76 5.91 0.05 7.49
C PHE A 76 6.10 -1.09 8.50
N ALA A 77 6.77 -0.81 9.64
CA ALA A 77 7.03 -1.81 10.67
C ALA A 77 5.72 -2.38 11.26
N PHE A 78 4.69 -1.57 11.35
CA PHE A 78 3.37 -2.03 11.76
C PHE A 78 2.69 -2.86 10.66
N LEU A 79 2.62 -2.33 9.44
CA LEU A 79 1.89 -2.94 8.33
C LEU A 79 2.47 -4.29 7.91
N ILE A 80 3.80 -4.45 7.88
CA ILE A 80 4.45 -5.72 7.50
C ILE A 80 4.10 -6.87 8.44
N ASN A 81 3.69 -6.56 9.68
CA ASN A 81 3.24 -7.56 10.67
C ASN A 81 1.72 -7.74 10.69
N ASN A 82 0.95 -6.87 10.02
CA ASN A 82 -0.50 -6.87 10.05
C ASN A 82 -1.13 -7.08 8.65
N THR A 83 -0.34 -7.15 7.59
CA THR A 83 -0.83 -7.55 6.26
C THR A 83 -0.98 -9.06 6.17
N THR A 84 -1.97 -9.52 5.41
CA THR A 84 -2.20 -10.95 5.14
C THR A 84 -1.41 -11.46 3.94
N ASP A 85 -0.98 -10.56 3.05
CA ASP A 85 -0.27 -10.91 1.82
C ASP A 85 0.81 -9.87 1.49
N VAL A 86 2.06 -10.21 1.80
CA VAL A 86 3.24 -9.40 1.51
C VAL A 86 3.55 -9.33 0.00
N ASN A 87 2.95 -10.22 -0.79
CA ASN A 87 3.10 -10.28 -2.25
C ASN A 87 1.92 -9.66 -3.00
N ARG A 88 1.04 -8.93 -2.32
CA ARG A 88 -0.11 -8.30 -2.94
C ARG A 88 0.30 -7.43 -4.12
N VAL A 89 -0.37 -7.66 -5.25
CA VAL A 89 -0.19 -6.84 -6.44
C VAL A 89 -1.26 -5.76 -6.45
N CYS A 90 -0.85 -4.51 -6.35
CA CYS A 90 -1.72 -3.35 -6.55
C CYS A 90 -1.23 -2.56 -7.77
N GLY A 91 -2.10 -2.43 -8.76
CA GLY A 91 -1.67 -1.96 -10.07
C GLY A 91 -0.66 -2.93 -10.68
N ASN A 92 0.58 -2.48 -10.86
CA ASN A 92 1.64 -3.29 -11.46
C ASN A 92 2.73 -3.72 -10.48
N ASN A 93 2.58 -3.44 -9.19
CA ASN A 93 3.70 -3.54 -8.26
C ASN A 93 3.34 -4.35 -7.02
N THR A 94 4.29 -5.15 -6.55
CA THR A 94 4.32 -5.67 -5.18
C THR A 94 5.11 -4.70 -4.28
N PRO A 95 5.00 -4.82 -2.94
CA PRO A 95 5.86 -4.05 -2.03
C PRO A 95 7.35 -4.19 -2.32
N LEU A 96 7.80 -5.40 -2.74
CA LEU A 96 9.21 -5.64 -3.08
C LEU A 96 9.64 -4.92 -4.37
N ILE A 97 8.77 -4.88 -5.39
CA ILE A 97 9.02 -4.11 -6.62
C ILE A 97 9.06 -2.61 -6.32
N VAL A 98 8.19 -2.12 -5.43
CA VAL A 98 8.23 -0.72 -4.98
C VAL A 98 9.54 -0.43 -4.25
N ALA A 99 10.00 -1.32 -3.36
CA ALA A 99 11.29 -1.17 -2.69
C ALA A 99 12.45 -1.10 -3.70
N ALA A 100 12.43 -1.94 -4.73
CA ALA A 100 13.41 -1.94 -5.81
C ALA A 100 13.38 -0.63 -6.62
N THR A 101 12.18 -0.11 -6.88
CA THR A 101 11.99 1.15 -7.63
C THR A 101 12.62 2.35 -6.91
N TYR A 102 12.49 2.40 -5.59
CA TYR A 102 12.92 3.54 -4.77
C TYR A 102 14.22 3.28 -3.98
N GLY A 103 14.89 2.14 -4.20
CA GLY A 103 16.18 1.83 -3.55
C GLY A 103 16.06 1.60 -2.03
N ARG A 104 14.94 1.08 -1.53
CA ARG A 104 14.67 0.90 -0.09
C ARG A 104 15.25 -0.41 0.43
N ILE A 105 16.58 -0.47 0.60
CA ILE A 105 17.32 -1.72 0.93
C ILE A 105 16.82 -2.36 2.23
N ASP A 106 16.69 -1.59 3.32
CA ASP A 106 16.28 -2.14 4.62
C ASP A 106 14.84 -2.67 4.61
N MET A 107 13.95 -1.95 3.93
CA MET A 107 12.57 -2.41 3.75
C MET A 107 12.50 -3.64 2.85
N ALA A 108 13.31 -3.72 1.79
CA ALA A 108 13.42 -4.91 0.95
C ALA A 108 13.90 -6.14 1.73
N LYS A 109 14.92 -5.98 2.58
CA LYS A 109 15.38 -7.06 3.49
C LYS A 109 14.26 -7.53 4.42
N ALA A 110 13.51 -6.60 5.01
CA ALA A 110 12.39 -6.94 5.87
C ALA A 110 11.28 -7.66 5.11
N LEU A 111 10.94 -7.20 3.90
CA LEU A 111 9.96 -7.85 3.02
C LEU A 111 10.39 -9.28 2.66
N LEU A 112 11.65 -9.48 2.28
CA LEU A 112 12.20 -10.82 1.98
C LEU A 112 12.13 -11.74 3.20
N LYS A 113 12.46 -11.24 4.39
CA LYS A 113 12.35 -11.99 5.65
C LYS A 113 10.90 -12.41 5.94
N LYS A 114 9.91 -11.63 5.49
CA LYS A 114 8.48 -11.94 5.60
C LYS A 114 7.93 -12.81 4.47
N GLY A 115 8.76 -13.27 3.55
CA GLY A 115 8.38 -14.17 2.47
C GLY A 115 7.99 -13.45 1.17
N ALA A 116 8.42 -12.21 0.97
CA ALA A 116 8.24 -11.56 -0.32
C ALA A 116 8.95 -12.33 -1.43
N SER A 117 8.21 -12.59 -2.51
CA SER A 117 8.72 -13.38 -3.64
C SER A 117 9.55 -12.50 -4.58
N LYS A 118 10.77 -12.94 -4.87
CA LYS A 118 11.66 -12.30 -5.85
C LYS A 118 11.23 -12.56 -7.30
N SER A 119 10.39 -13.58 -7.53
CA SER A 119 10.01 -14.04 -8.87
C SER A 119 8.76 -13.34 -9.44
N VAL A 120 8.03 -12.57 -8.63
CA VAL A 120 6.87 -11.83 -9.12
C VAL A 120 7.32 -10.77 -10.12
N LYS A 121 6.62 -10.73 -11.26
CA LYS A 121 6.88 -9.78 -12.33
C LYS A 121 5.79 -8.73 -12.40
N ASN A 122 6.17 -7.51 -12.78
CA ASN A 122 5.21 -6.47 -13.13
C ASN A 122 4.61 -6.71 -14.53
N SER A 123 3.73 -5.82 -15.00
CA SER A 123 3.11 -5.91 -16.33
C SER A 123 4.10 -5.85 -17.50
N ASN A 124 5.31 -5.35 -17.27
CA ASN A 124 6.38 -5.31 -18.27
C ASN A 124 7.25 -6.59 -18.24
N GLY A 125 6.90 -7.58 -17.41
CA GLY A 125 7.68 -8.80 -17.24
C GLY A 125 8.95 -8.62 -16.39
N GLU A 126 9.11 -7.51 -15.68
CA GLU A 126 10.29 -7.17 -14.89
C GLU A 126 10.13 -7.65 -13.45
N THR A 127 11.15 -8.30 -12.89
CA THR A 127 11.25 -8.65 -11.48
C THR A 127 11.73 -7.45 -10.64
N ALA A 128 11.67 -7.56 -9.32
CA ALA A 128 12.27 -6.56 -8.43
C ALA A 128 13.77 -6.35 -8.71
N LYS A 129 14.50 -7.43 -9.03
CA LYS A 129 15.91 -7.35 -9.41
C LYS A 129 16.14 -6.56 -10.70
N ASP A 130 15.34 -6.81 -11.74
CA ASP A 130 15.43 -6.08 -13.00
C ASP A 130 15.20 -4.60 -12.79
N ILE A 131 14.21 -4.25 -11.98
CA ILE A 131 13.89 -2.86 -11.60
C ILE A 131 15.04 -2.22 -10.81
N ALA A 132 15.64 -2.92 -9.85
CA ALA A 132 16.76 -2.40 -9.08
C ALA A 132 17.97 -2.10 -9.98
N ILE A 133 18.28 -2.97 -10.94
CA ILE A 133 19.35 -2.76 -11.93
C ILE A 133 19.03 -1.54 -12.79
N LYS A 134 17.82 -1.49 -13.35
CA LYS A 134 17.36 -0.41 -14.23
C LYS A 134 17.40 0.96 -13.55
N ASN A 135 17.09 1.01 -12.26
CA ASN A 135 17.06 2.24 -11.47
C ASN A 135 18.39 2.54 -10.76
N ASN A 136 19.46 1.83 -11.12
CA ASN A 136 20.80 2.04 -10.59
C ASN A 136 20.90 1.87 -9.06
N HIS A 137 20.29 0.79 -8.54
CA HIS A 137 20.37 0.35 -7.15
C HIS A 137 21.16 -0.96 -7.01
N PRO A 138 22.48 -0.99 -7.29
CA PRO A 138 23.26 -2.22 -7.40
C PRO A 138 23.31 -3.01 -6.09
N GLU A 139 23.39 -2.34 -4.94
CA GLU A 139 23.43 -3.02 -3.64
C GLU A 139 22.10 -3.72 -3.32
N LEU A 140 20.99 -3.13 -3.76
CA LEU A 140 19.67 -3.77 -3.64
C LEU A 140 19.56 -4.95 -4.62
N ALA A 141 20.03 -4.81 -5.86
CA ALA A 141 20.00 -5.87 -6.85
C ALA A 141 20.79 -7.12 -6.42
N LYS A 142 21.85 -6.97 -5.60
CA LYS A 142 22.63 -8.10 -5.06
C LYS A 142 21.84 -8.98 -4.10
N ILE A 143 20.87 -8.42 -3.37
CA ILE A 143 20.06 -9.17 -2.41
C ILE A 143 18.75 -9.68 -3.03
N LEU A 144 18.38 -9.18 -4.21
CA LEU A 144 17.24 -9.61 -5.02
C LEU A 144 17.69 -10.64 -6.07
#